data_b64666a22adfc01e02c0dc93a65d95d6
#
_entry.id   b64666a22adfc01e02c0dc93a65d95d6
#
_cell.length_a   1.000
_cell.length_b   1.000
_cell.length_c   1.000
_cell.angle_alpha   90.00
_cell.angle_beta   90.00
_cell.angle_gamma   90.00
#
_symmetry.space_group_name_H-M   'P 1'
#
loop_
_entity.id
_entity.type
_entity.pdbx_description
1 polymer ?
#
loop_
_entity_poly.entity_id
_entity_poly.type
_entity_poly.pdbx_seq_one_letter_code
_entity_poly.pdbx_strand_id
1 'polypeptide(L)'
;MQELSAEDVDRWLAAEARTLSTSTVARIKSILARAISRAQARDKVKRNIVQLCETPTGQAGRQSKALTLDRAQALLDEAQGSTTGAYVAVSLLTGARTEELRPLTWSHVDLDGDPGADPPVVPHLMVWRSVRSGGDTTTTRSRRTLALPQRVVDALREQRGRQVETRRQARERWFDNDLVFASEVGTELDSANVRRGFRRIAAAAGLNGGAWTPRELRHSFVSLLSDEGVPIEQIARLVGHAGGSKVTETVYRKQLRPVIEEGATAMGRVFPVRGRSYSDSHSPRPETAKRPGPELR
;
A
#
# COMPACT_ATOMS: atom_id res chain seq x y z
N MET A 1 37.04 -17.41 27.29
CA MET A 1 36.19 -16.70 26.30
C MET A 1 36.41 -15.22 26.54
N GLN A 2 36.78 -14.48 25.50
CA GLN A 2 36.93 -13.02 25.60
C GLN A 2 35.54 -12.42 25.81
N GLU A 3 35.34 -11.62 26.86
CA GLU A 3 34.04 -10.98 27.11
C GLU A 3 33.83 -9.88 26.07
N LEU A 4 32.66 -9.86 25.42
CA LEU A 4 32.26 -8.82 24.46
C LEU A 4 32.15 -7.49 25.21
N SER A 5 32.92 -6.47 24.78
CA SER A 5 32.89 -5.11 25.33
C SER A 5 31.99 -4.17 24.49
N ALA A 6 31.61 -3.02 25.05
CA ALA A 6 30.93 -1.96 24.30
C ALA A 6 31.78 -1.44 23.14
N GLU A 7 33.11 -1.31 23.36
CA GLU A 7 34.05 -0.88 22.33
C GLU A 7 34.12 -1.83 21.12
N ASP A 8 34.00 -3.16 21.37
CA ASP A 8 33.95 -4.14 20.28
C ASP A 8 32.68 -3.97 19.44
N VAL A 9 31.54 -3.69 20.09
CA VAL A 9 30.28 -3.41 19.41
C VAL A 9 30.36 -2.12 18.63
N ASP A 10 30.89 -1.04 19.19
CA ASP A 10 31.06 0.23 18.52
C ASP A 10 31.99 0.11 17.29
N ARG A 11 33.12 -0.60 17.45
CA ARG A 11 34.04 -0.88 16.34
C ARG A 11 33.38 -1.66 15.22
N TRP A 12 32.59 -2.68 15.58
CA TRP A 12 31.83 -3.48 14.60
C TRP A 12 30.77 -2.65 13.90
N LEU A 13 29.94 -1.86 14.61
CA LEU A 13 28.94 -0.99 14.02
C LEU A 13 29.58 0.06 13.09
N ALA A 14 30.75 0.62 13.48
CA ALA A 14 31.50 1.55 12.64
C ALA A 14 32.02 0.87 11.34
N ALA A 15 32.43 -0.38 11.41
CA ALA A 15 32.83 -1.15 10.23
C ALA A 15 31.65 -1.38 9.28
N GLU A 16 30.49 -1.80 9.83
CA GLU A 16 29.25 -1.99 9.05
C GLU A 16 28.75 -0.68 8.42
N ALA A 17 28.90 0.46 9.09
CA ALA A 17 28.49 1.76 8.59
C ALA A 17 29.26 2.22 7.33
N ARG A 18 30.44 1.63 7.04
CA ARG A 18 31.19 1.91 5.81
C ARG A 18 30.46 1.46 4.55
N THR A 19 29.60 0.45 4.65
CA THR A 19 28.91 -0.20 3.52
C THR A 19 27.39 -0.13 3.62
N LEU A 20 26.85 -0.03 4.84
CA LEU A 20 25.40 -0.06 5.10
C LEU A 20 24.85 1.34 5.37
N SER A 21 23.57 1.53 5.11
CA SER A 21 22.89 2.77 5.48
C SER A 21 22.71 2.91 6.98
N THR A 22 22.68 4.13 7.50
CA THR A 22 22.42 4.44 8.92
C THR A 22 21.21 3.70 9.46
N SER A 23 20.11 3.64 8.69
CA SER A 23 18.90 2.93 9.09
C SER A 23 19.10 1.41 9.19
N THR A 24 19.95 0.83 8.34
CA THR A 24 20.30 -0.60 8.40
C THR A 24 21.17 -0.88 9.62
N VAL A 25 22.18 -0.05 9.89
CA VAL A 25 23.04 -0.15 11.07
C VAL A 25 22.22 -0.04 12.36
N ALA A 26 21.30 0.95 12.45
CA ALA A 26 20.39 1.12 13.57
C ALA A 26 19.52 -0.13 13.80
N ARG A 27 19.04 -0.75 12.71
CA ARG A 27 18.24 -1.98 12.78
C ARG A 27 19.05 -3.16 13.29
N ILE A 28 20.29 -3.34 12.82
CA ILE A 28 21.21 -4.39 13.28
C ILE A 28 21.49 -4.20 14.77
N LYS A 29 21.85 -2.98 15.21
CA LYS A 29 22.02 -2.65 16.62
C LYS A 29 20.80 -2.99 17.45
N SER A 30 19.59 -2.62 16.99
CA SER A 30 18.33 -2.93 17.68
C SER A 30 18.08 -4.44 17.82
N ILE A 31 18.41 -5.24 16.79
CA ILE A 31 18.29 -6.71 16.85
C ILE A 31 19.27 -7.28 17.88
N LEU A 32 20.53 -6.85 17.84
CA LEU A 32 21.56 -7.28 18.79
C LEU A 32 21.18 -6.89 20.22
N ALA A 33 20.73 -5.65 20.45
CA ALA A 33 20.26 -5.20 21.77
C ALA A 33 19.12 -6.07 22.31
N ARG A 34 18.15 -6.45 21.49
CA ARG A 34 17.06 -7.34 21.89
C ARG A 34 17.56 -8.75 22.21
N ALA A 35 18.51 -9.28 21.44
CA ALA A 35 19.10 -10.58 21.70
C ALA A 35 19.84 -10.60 23.04
N ILE A 36 20.65 -9.57 23.32
CA ILE A 36 21.39 -9.43 24.58
C ILE A 36 20.43 -9.21 25.77
N SER A 37 19.38 -8.37 25.61
CA SER A 37 18.34 -8.22 26.66
C SER A 37 17.65 -9.55 26.97
N ARG A 38 17.39 -10.39 25.96
CA ARG A 38 16.82 -11.72 26.18
C ARG A 38 17.80 -12.66 26.91
N ALA A 39 19.11 -12.55 26.64
CA ALA A 39 20.14 -13.29 27.36
C ALA A 39 20.27 -12.81 28.81
N GLN A 40 20.18 -11.50 29.03
CA GLN A 40 20.18 -10.90 30.37
C GLN A 40 18.98 -11.37 31.21
N ALA A 41 17.78 -11.39 30.62
CA ALA A 41 16.57 -11.90 31.27
C ALA A 41 16.64 -13.41 31.61
N ARG A 42 17.67 -14.11 31.20
CA ARG A 42 17.97 -15.52 31.47
C ARG A 42 19.27 -15.70 32.23
N ASP A 43 19.77 -14.66 32.85
CA ASP A 43 21.01 -14.62 33.67
C ASP A 43 22.26 -15.13 32.93
N LYS A 44 22.24 -15.11 31.59
CA LYS A 44 23.40 -15.51 30.76
C LYS A 44 24.43 -14.39 30.60
N VAL A 45 24.01 -13.14 30.77
CA VAL A 45 24.87 -11.95 30.75
C VAL A 45 24.40 -10.96 31.82
N LYS A 46 25.33 -10.25 32.45
CA LYS A 46 25.02 -9.33 33.56
C LYS A 46 24.34 -8.06 33.11
N ARG A 47 24.69 -7.53 31.94
CA ARG A 47 24.15 -6.27 31.40
C ARG A 47 24.11 -6.27 29.90
N ASN A 48 23.24 -5.42 29.31
CA ASN A 48 23.18 -5.21 27.88
C ASN A 48 24.12 -4.07 27.47
N ILE A 49 25.33 -4.42 27.07
CA ILE A 49 26.36 -3.47 26.65
C ILE A 49 25.98 -2.71 25.38
N VAL A 50 25.13 -3.27 24.50
CA VAL A 50 24.70 -2.65 23.24
C VAL A 50 23.88 -1.38 23.48
N GLN A 51 23.27 -1.25 24.67
CA GLN A 51 22.55 -0.03 25.05
C GLN A 51 23.49 1.15 25.31
N LEU A 52 24.76 0.90 25.60
CA LEU A 52 25.79 1.91 25.82
C LEU A 52 26.39 2.45 24.51
N CYS A 53 26.18 1.72 23.41
CA CYS A 53 26.74 2.06 22.10
C CYS A 53 25.86 3.08 21.37
N GLU A 54 26.48 3.92 20.55
CA GLU A 54 25.76 4.81 19.63
C GLU A 54 25.61 4.18 18.24
N THR A 55 24.67 4.70 17.44
CA THR A 55 24.52 4.26 16.05
C THR A 55 25.36 5.18 15.16
N PRO A 56 26.44 4.69 14.55
CA PRO A 56 27.25 5.52 13.66
C PRO A 56 26.47 5.89 12.40
N THR A 57 26.80 7.06 11.84
CA THR A 57 26.28 7.46 10.53
C THR A 57 26.87 6.58 9.45
N GLY A 58 26.01 5.86 8.73
CA GLY A 58 26.37 5.01 7.59
C GLY A 58 26.14 5.70 6.26
N GLN A 59 26.12 4.89 5.20
CA GLN A 59 25.87 5.38 3.84
C GLN A 59 24.47 5.97 3.70
N ALA A 60 24.30 6.88 2.73
CA ALA A 60 22.99 7.36 2.35
C ALA A 60 22.08 6.20 1.92
N GLY A 61 20.91 6.10 2.51
CA GLY A 61 19.92 5.09 2.10
C GLY A 61 19.43 5.34 0.68
N ARG A 62 18.88 4.28 0.05
CA ARG A 62 18.24 4.43 -1.25
C ARG A 62 17.08 5.44 -1.14
N GLN A 63 17.15 6.51 -1.92
CA GLN A 63 16.06 7.48 -2.00
C GLN A 63 14.79 6.81 -2.55
N SER A 64 13.65 7.12 -1.96
CA SER A 64 12.35 6.75 -2.51
C SER A 64 12.12 7.50 -3.81
N LYS A 65 11.65 6.78 -4.84
CA LYS A 65 11.31 7.34 -6.13
C LYS A 65 9.80 7.35 -6.29
N ALA A 66 9.29 8.38 -6.95
CA ALA A 66 7.90 8.43 -7.40
C ALA A 66 7.87 8.56 -8.92
N LEU A 67 6.85 7.98 -9.54
CA LEU A 67 6.54 8.15 -10.95
C LEU A 67 5.90 9.52 -11.16
N THR A 68 6.27 10.19 -12.24
CA THR A 68 5.47 11.31 -12.77
C THR A 68 4.15 10.78 -13.32
N LEU A 69 3.16 11.65 -13.53
CA LEU A 69 1.86 11.26 -14.06
C LEU A 69 2.00 10.49 -15.39
N ASP A 70 2.78 11.03 -16.35
CA ASP A 70 2.99 10.39 -17.66
C ASP A 70 3.61 9.00 -17.55
N ARG A 71 4.60 8.84 -16.67
CA ARG A 71 5.24 7.53 -16.43
C ARG A 71 4.30 6.56 -15.72
N ALA A 72 3.48 7.04 -14.81
CA ALA A 72 2.45 6.25 -14.15
C ALA A 72 1.38 5.79 -15.15
N GLN A 73 0.97 6.68 -16.09
CA GLN A 73 0.05 6.35 -17.16
C GLN A 73 0.64 5.30 -18.10
N ALA A 74 1.87 5.50 -18.59
CA ALA A 74 2.55 4.53 -19.45
C ALA A 74 2.68 3.14 -18.77
N LEU A 75 3.01 3.13 -17.47
CA LEU A 75 3.08 1.89 -16.70
C LEU A 75 1.73 1.18 -16.62
N LEU A 76 0.63 1.93 -16.43
CA LEU A 76 -0.72 1.37 -16.36
C LEU A 76 -1.21 0.86 -17.72
N ASP A 77 -0.80 1.48 -18.82
CA ASP A 77 -1.15 1.04 -20.16
C ASP A 77 -0.44 -0.28 -20.51
N GLU A 78 0.84 -0.41 -20.16
CA GLU A 78 1.62 -1.65 -20.34
C GLU A 78 1.23 -2.77 -19.33
N ALA A 79 0.55 -2.39 -18.24
CA ALA A 79 0.11 -3.35 -17.23
C ALA A 79 -1.13 -4.15 -17.62
N GLN A 80 -1.82 -3.82 -18.72
CA GLN A 80 -3.06 -4.48 -19.11
C GLN A 80 -2.86 -5.97 -19.47
N GLY A 81 -3.93 -6.76 -19.34
CA GLY A 81 -3.97 -8.14 -19.83
C GLY A 81 -3.22 -9.17 -18.99
N SER A 82 -2.70 -8.86 -17.80
CA SER A 82 -1.96 -9.81 -16.97
C SER A 82 -2.30 -9.73 -15.48
N THR A 83 -2.11 -10.83 -14.74
CA THR A 83 -2.28 -10.85 -13.28
C THR A 83 -1.34 -9.86 -12.58
N THR A 84 -0.08 -9.77 -13.02
CA THR A 84 0.87 -8.78 -12.50
C THR A 84 0.43 -7.36 -12.85
N GLY A 85 -0.19 -7.16 -14.01
CA GLY A 85 -0.72 -5.87 -14.43
C GLY A 85 -1.87 -5.41 -13.56
N ALA A 86 -2.85 -6.27 -13.29
CA ALA A 86 -3.92 -5.97 -12.34
C ALA A 86 -3.36 -5.66 -10.94
N TYR A 87 -2.34 -6.41 -10.49
CA TYR A 87 -1.62 -6.13 -9.25
C TYR A 87 -0.98 -4.74 -9.24
N VAL A 88 -0.33 -4.34 -10.33
CA VAL A 88 0.29 -3.01 -10.49
C VAL A 88 -0.78 -1.91 -10.43
N ALA A 89 -1.89 -2.08 -11.15
CA ALA A 89 -3.00 -1.13 -11.16
C ALA A 89 -3.58 -0.94 -9.75
N VAL A 90 -3.89 -2.03 -9.04
CA VAL A 90 -4.39 -1.95 -7.66
C VAL A 90 -3.37 -1.27 -6.74
N SER A 91 -2.08 -1.67 -6.79
CA SER A 91 -1.05 -1.10 -5.94
C SER A 91 -0.84 0.40 -6.18
N LEU A 92 -0.79 0.82 -7.45
CA LEU A 92 -0.56 2.22 -7.83
C LEU A 92 -1.77 3.10 -7.52
N LEU A 93 -2.99 2.63 -7.76
CA LEU A 93 -4.19 3.45 -7.67
C LEU A 93 -4.89 3.40 -6.30
N THR A 94 -4.47 2.52 -5.40
CA THR A 94 -5.00 2.43 -4.02
C THR A 94 -3.94 2.67 -2.95
N GLY A 95 -2.66 2.67 -3.32
CA GLY A 95 -1.55 2.78 -2.38
C GLY A 95 -1.39 1.59 -1.44
N ALA A 96 -2.06 0.46 -1.69
CA ALA A 96 -1.91 -0.75 -0.89
C ALA A 96 -0.47 -1.31 -0.98
N ARG A 97 0.02 -1.85 0.14
CA ARG A 97 1.39 -2.40 0.20
C ARG A 97 1.46 -3.76 -0.52
N THR A 98 2.64 -4.08 -1.04
CA THR A 98 2.91 -5.39 -1.65
C THR A 98 2.54 -6.55 -0.72
N GLU A 99 2.82 -6.43 0.56
CA GLU A 99 2.53 -7.43 1.57
C GLU A 99 1.03 -7.53 1.90
N GLU A 100 0.25 -6.51 1.59
CA GLU A 100 -1.20 -6.47 1.77
C GLU A 100 -1.94 -7.03 0.55
N LEU A 101 -1.41 -6.82 -0.65
CA LEU A 101 -2.03 -7.30 -1.89
C LEU A 101 -1.80 -8.79 -2.14
N ARG A 102 -0.65 -9.34 -1.74
CA ARG A 102 -0.36 -10.76 -1.94
C ARG A 102 -1.38 -11.70 -1.30
N PRO A 103 -1.81 -11.47 -0.03
CA PRO A 103 -2.83 -12.28 0.63
C PRO A 103 -4.25 -11.73 0.43
N LEU A 104 -4.49 -10.79 -0.49
CA LEU A 104 -5.82 -10.25 -0.75
C LEU A 104 -6.71 -11.34 -1.32
N THR A 105 -7.90 -11.52 -0.71
CA THR A 105 -8.91 -12.49 -1.13
C THR A 105 -10.10 -11.79 -1.79
N TRP A 106 -10.83 -12.51 -2.64
CA TRP A 106 -12.05 -12.01 -3.28
C TRP A 106 -13.14 -11.67 -2.27
N SER A 107 -13.21 -12.38 -1.15
CA SER A 107 -14.10 -12.08 -0.02
C SER A 107 -13.85 -10.71 0.63
N HIS A 108 -12.69 -10.08 0.33
CA HIS A 108 -12.34 -8.74 0.77
C HIS A 108 -12.42 -7.68 -0.35
N VAL A 109 -13.06 -8.02 -1.47
CA VAL A 109 -13.21 -7.13 -2.63
C VAL A 109 -14.67 -7.10 -3.04
N ASP A 110 -15.25 -5.91 -3.01
CA ASP A 110 -16.55 -5.61 -3.55
C ASP A 110 -16.38 -4.78 -4.82
N LEU A 111 -16.75 -5.34 -5.97
CA LEU A 111 -16.62 -4.69 -7.28
C LEU A 111 -17.88 -3.95 -7.73
N ASP A 112 -18.98 -4.18 -7.06
CA ASP A 112 -20.29 -3.67 -7.47
C ASP A 112 -20.80 -2.58 -6.53
N GLY A 113 -20.48 -2.68 -5.24
CA GLY A 113 -21.04 -1.82 -4.20
C GLY A 113 -22.54 -2.04 -4.02
N ASP A 114 -23.19 -1.14 -3.31
CA ASP A 114 -24.63 -1.10 -3.15
C ASP A 114 -25.12 0.36 -3.22
N PRO A 115 -25.54 0.84 -4.40
CA PRO A 115 -26.03 2.20 -4.56
C PRO A 115 -27.41 2.43 -3.88
N GLY A 116 -28.12 1.35 -3.51
CA GLY A 116 -29.41 1.42 -2.83
C GLY A 116 -29.30 1.44 -1.30
N ALA A 117 -28.10 1.22 -0.75
CA ALA A 117 -27.87 1.29 0.68
C ALA A 117 -27.93 2.76 1.17
N ASP A 118 -28.20 2.95 2.47
CA ASP A 118 -28.14 4.26 3.13
C ASP A 118 -27.09 4.22 4.27
N PRO A 119 -25.93 4.89 4.14
CA PRO A 119 -25.43 5.60 2.93
C PRO A 119 -25.06 4.62 1.79
N PRO A 120 -25.03 5.09 0.52
CA PRO A 120 -24.62 4.28 -0.61
C PRO A 120 -23.22 3.69 -0.44
N VAL A 121 -23.03 2.43 -0.82
CA VAL A 121 -21.74 1.73 -0.76
C VAL A 121 -21.11 1.71 -2.14
N VAL A 122 -19.89 2.28 -2.24
CA VAL A 122 -19.11 2.27 -3.49
C VAL A 122 -18.28 0.99 -3.61
N PRO A 123 -17.87 0.58 -4.83
CA PRO A 123 -16.89 -0.49 -5.01
C PRO A 123 -15.65 -0.26 -4.15
N HIS A 124 -15.19 -1.29 -3.43
CA HIS A 124 -14.12 -1.14 -2.46
C HIS A 124 -13.31 -2.42 -2.24
N LEU A 125 -12.14 -2.28 -1.63
CA LEU A 125 -11.37 -3.39 -1.10
C LEU A 125 -11.01 -3.16 0.38
N MET A 126 -10.95 -4.26 1.13
CA MET A 126 -10.60 -4.27 2.55
C MET A 126 -9.17 -4.76 2.75
N VAL A 127 -8.29 -3.87 3.19
CA VAL A 127 -6.89 -4.19 3.51
C VAL A 127 -6.82 -4.65 4.96
N TRP A 128 -7.09 -5.94 5.20
CA TRP A 128 -7.14 -6.53 6.53
C TRP A 128 -6.09 -7.60 6.77
N ARG A 129 -5.41 -8.06 5.73
CA ARG A 129 -4.41 -9.14 5.80
C ARG A 129 -3.04 -8.67 5.33
N SER A 130 -1.98 -9.32 5.80
CA SER A 130 -0.61 -9.09 5.37
C SER A 130 0.22 -10.35 5.57
N VAL A 131 1.03 -10.70 4.59
CA VAL A 131 1.96 -11.86 4.67
C VAL A 131 2.99 -11.73 5.79
N ARG A 132 3.27 -10.52 6.29
CA ARG A 132 4.25 -10.30 7.37
C ARG A 132 3.78 -10.79 8.74
N SER A 133 2.48 -10.93 8.92
CA SER A 133 1.86 -11.27 10.20
C SER A 133 1.15 -12.61 10.21
N GLY A 134 1.54 -13.51 9.29
CA GLY A 134 0.94 -14.84 9.24
C GLY A 134 -0.54 -14.85 8.83
N GLY A 135 -0.97 -13.83 8.08
CA GLY A 135 -2.32 -13.75 7.53
C GLY A 135 -3.14 -12.56 8.01
N ASP A 136 -2.83 -11.97 9.16
CA ASP A 136 -3.53 -10.77 9.63
C ASP A 136 -2.65 -9.52 9.58
N THR A 137 -3.21 -8.32 9.43
CA THR A 137 -2.42 -7.10 9.55
C THR A 137 -1.95 -6.94 10.99
N THR A 138 -0.68 -6.57 11.15
CA THR A 138 0.03 -6.49 12.43
C THR A 138 -0.63 -5.56 13.45
N THR A 139 -1.46 -4.64 13.02
CA THR A 139 -2.19 -3.75 13.93
C THR A 139 -3.58 -3.46 13.40
N THR A 140 -4.55 -3.40 14.29
CA THR A 140 -5.92 -2.92 14.01
C THR A 140 -5.93 -1.55 13.33
N ARG A 141 -4.90 -0.74 13.55
CA ARG A 141 -4.70 0.59 12.94
C ARG A 141 -4.38 0.55 11.45
N SER A 142 -3.80 -0.55 10.96
CA SER A 142 -3.45 -0.70 9.54
C SER A 142 -4.63 -1.17 8.69
N ARG A 143 -5.70 -1.66 9.31
CA ARG A 143 -6.90 -2.13 8.61
C ARG A 143 -7.68 -0.93 8.07
N ARG A 144 -8.01 -0.98 6.81
CA ARG A 144 -8.75 0.08 6.12
C ARG A 144 -9.56 -0.48 4.96
N THR A 145 -10.64 0.19 4.64
CA THR A 145 -11.45 -0.06 3.45
C THR A 145 -11.19 1.08 2.47
N LEU A 146 -10.82 0.75 1.26
CA LEU A 146 -10.43 1.71 0.22
C LEU A 146 -11.44 1.62 -0.92
N ALA A 147 -12.05 2.74 -1.27
CA ALA A 147 -12.86 2.86 -2.48
C ALA A 147 -11.98 2.59 -3.71
N LEU A 148 -12.57 2.01 -4.74
CA LEU A 148 -11.88 1.64 -5.97
C LEU A 148 -12.21 2.65 -7.08
N PRO A 149 -11.18 3.26 -7.69
CA PRO A 149 -11.36 3.96 -8.96
C PRO A 149 -11.85 2.98 -10.03
N GLN A 150 -12.65 3.44 -11.00
CA GLN A 150 -13.22 2.59 -12.04
C GLN A 150 -12.17 1.74 -12.76
N ARG A 151 -11.00 2.31 -13.05
CA ARG A 151 -9.88 1.59 -13.69
C ARG A 151 -9.41 0.37 -12.89
N VAL A 152 -9.48 0.42 -11.56
CA VAL A 152 -9.16 -0.73 -10.68
C VAL A 152 -10.28 -1.76 -10.72
N VAL A 153 -11.52 -1.32 -10.71
CA VAL A 153 -12.69 -2.21 -10.83
C VAL A 153 -12.61 -3.01 -12.12
N ASP A 154 -12.34 -2.33 -13.26
CA ASP A 154 -12.21 -2.97 -14.57
C ASP A 154 -11.04 -3.97 -14.60
N ALA A 155 -9.87 -3.58 -14.07
CA ALA A 155 -8.69 -4.47 -13.99
C ALA A 155 -8.94 -5.71 -13.11
N LEU A 156 -9.69 -5.56 -12.02
CA LEU A 156 -10.05 -6.69 -11.13
C LEU A 156 -11.13 -7.58 -11.75
N ARG A 157 -12.09 -7.04 -12.48
CA ARG A 157 -13.08 -7.84 -13.24
C ARG A 157 -12.37 -8.69 -14.31
N GLU A 158 -11.46 -8.11 -15.07
CA GLU A 158 -10.63 -8.85 -16.02
C GLU A 158 -9.77 -9.91 -15.32
N GLN A 159 -9.17 -9.57 -14.17
CA GLN A 159 -8.38 -10.52 -13.38
C GLN A 159 -9.23 -11.71 -12.94
N ARG A 160 -10.46 -11.49 -12.51
CA ARG A 160 -11.40 -12.55 -12.13
C ARG A 160 -11.69 -13.48 -13.31
N GLY A 161 -11.93 -12.90 -14.48
CA GLY A 161 -12.11 -13.69 -15.72
C GLY A 161 -10.89 -14.52 -16.09
N ARG A 162 -9.68 -13.94 -16.06
CA ARG A 162 -8.42 -14.68 -16.30
C ARG A 162 -8.22 -15.80 -15.30
N GLN A 163 -8.53 -15.57 -14.03
CA GLN A 163 -8.36 -16.58 -12.98
C GLN A 163 -9.29 -17.77 -13.17
N VAL A 164 -10.53 -17.55 -13.63
CA VAL A 164 -11.45 -18.65 -13.99
C VAL A 164 -10.82 -19.55 -15.07
N GLU A 165 -10.23 -18.96 -16.10
CA GLU A 165 -9.58 -19.73 -17.17
C GLU A 165 -8.31 -20.44 -16.67
N THR A 166 -7.49 -19.79 -15.87
CA THR A 166 -6.30 -20.39 -15.25
C THR A 166 -6.68 -21.58 -14.36
N ARG A 167 -7.75 -21.46 -13.57
CA ARG A 167 -8.29 -22.53 -12.73
C ARG A 167 -8.73 -23.71 -13.58
N ARG A 168 -9.45 -23.46 -14.69
CA ARG A 168 -9.89 -24.49 -15.61
C ARG A 168 -8.72 -25.26 -16.20
N GLN A 169 -7.62 -24.58 -16.56
CA GLN A 169 -6.42 -25.20 -17.10
C GLN A 169 -5.63 -25.99 -16.04
N ALA A 170 -5.56 -25.49 -14.82
CA ALA A 170 -4.85 -26.15 -13.72
C ALA A 170 -5.57 -27.43 -13.22
N ARG A 171 -6.89 -27.53 -13.41
CA ARG A 171 -7.72 -28.68 -12.99
C ARG A 171 -7.48 -29.04 -11.52
N GLU A 172 -7.14 -30.30 -11.24
CA GLU A 172 -6.89 -30.84 -9.89
C GLU A 172 -5.68 -30.22 -9.19
N ARG A 173 -4.78 -29.56 -9.94
CA ARG A 173 -3.64 -28.86 -9.36
C ARG A 173 -3.99 -27.51 -8.77
N TRP A 174 -5.23 -27.04 -8.98
CA TRP A 174 -5.66 -25.76 -8.42
C TRP A 174 -5.87 -25.85 -6.93
N PHE A 175 -5.15 -25.02 -6.19
CA PHE A 175 -5.35 -24.82 -4.75
C PHE A 175 -6.33 -23.67 -4.52
N ASP A 176 -7.52 -23.99 -4.02
CA ASP A 176 -8.60 -23.00 -3.81
C ASP A 176 -8.42 -22.30 -2.45
N ASN A 177 -8.03 -21.04 -2.49
CA ASN A 177 -7.75 -20.23 -1.30
C ASN A 177 -8.31 -18.81 -1.40
N ASP A 178 -9.24 -18.56 -2.32
CA ASP A 178 -9.93 -17.30 -2.55
C ASP A 178 -9.02 -16.11 -2.89
N LEU A 179 -7.75 -16.32 -3.25
CA LEU A 179 -6.82 -15.24 -3.55
C LEU A 179 -7.17 -14.49 -4.84
N VAL A 180 -7.09 -13.15 -4.80
CA VAL A 180 -7.23 -12.28 -5.97
C VAL A 180 -6.03 -12.45 -6.91
N PHE A 181 -4.84 -12.50 -6.34
CA PHE A 181 -3.57 -12.62 -7.05
C PHE A 181 -2.92 -13.96 -6.71
N ALA A 182 -3.23 -14.97 -7.49
CA ALA A 182 -2.72 -16.31 -7.34
C ALA A 182 -1.74 -16.69 -8.44
N SER A 183 -0.93 -17.71 -8.19
CA SER A 183 -0.10 -18.38 -9.18
C SER A 183 -0.96 -19.19 -10.16
N GLU A 184 -0.32 -19.79 -11.17
CA GLU A 184 -0.97 -20.67 -12.14
C GLU A 184 -1.62 -21.94 -11.52
N VAL A 185 -1.28 -22.23 -10.27
CA VAL A 185 -1.86 -23.34 -9.50
C VAL A 185 -2.64 -22.85 -8.26
N GLY A 186 -3.00 -21.59 -8.20
CA GLY A 186 -3.84 -21.04 -7.14
C GLY A 186 -3.12 -20.66 -5.84
N THR A 187 -1.80 -20.84 -5.71
CA THR A 187 -1.07 -20.50 -4.50
C THR A 187 -0.73 -19.01 -4.43
N GLU A 188 -0.38 -18.52 -3.24
CA GLU A 188 0.07 -17.14 -3.03
C GLU A 188 1.27 -16.80 -3.92
N LEU A 189 1.27 -15.61 -4.51
CA LEU A 189 2.39 -15.13 -5.31
C LEU A 189 3.64 -14.93 -4.46
N ASP A 190 4.76 -15.49 -4.89
CA ASP A 190 6.06 -15.19 -4.32
C ASP A 190 6.49 -13.75 -4.62
N SER A 191 7.14 -13.08 -3.65
CA SER A 191 7.57 -11.70 -3.80
C SER A 191 8.59 -11.47 -4.92
N ALA A 192 9.41 -12.48 -5.23
CA ALA A 192 10.37 -12.44 -6.34
C ALA A 192 9.65 -12.51 -7.69
N ASN A 193 8.57 -13.30 -7.78
CA ASN A 193 7.73 -13.38 -8.98
C ASN A 193 7.02 -12.06 -9.26
N VAL A 194 6.40 -11.47 -8.24
CA VAL A 194 5.78 -10.13 -8.34
C VAL A 194 6.81 -9.11 -8.82
N ARG A 195 8.02 -9.13 -8.25
CA ARG A 195 9.10 -8.21 -8.63
C ARG A 195 9.57 -8.41 -10.06
N ARG A 196 9.72 -9.67 -10.50
CA ARG A 196 10.08 -9.99 -11.89
C ARG A 196 9.02 -9.54 -12.88
N GLY A 197 7.75 -9.82 -12.59
CA GLY A 197 6.62 -9.37 -13.41
C GLY A 197 6.54 -7.86 -13.51
N PHE A 198 6.64 -7.17 -12.37
CA PHE A 198 6.68 -5.70 -12.32
C PHE A 198 7.83 -5.11 -13.15
N ARG A 199 9.05 -5.68 -13.06
CA ARG A 199 10.21 -5.20 -13.83
C ARG A 199 10.01 -5.32 -15.34
N ARG A 200 9.33 -6.37 -15.79
CA ARG A 200 8.99 -6.52 -17.22
C ARG A 200 8.04 -5.42 -17.67
N ILE A 201 6.97 -5.16 -16.92
CA ILE A 201 6.01 -4.10 -17.21
C ILE A 201 6.70 -2.73 -17.19
N ALA A 202 7.52 -2.47 -16.16
CA ALA A 202 8.27 -1.23 -16.05
C ALA A 202 9.23 -1.00 -17.23
N ALA A 203 9.90 -2.06 -17.69
CA ALA A 203 10.78 -1.98 -18.86
C ALA A 203 9.99 -1.70 -20.15
N ALA A 204 8.84 -2.35 -20.36
CA ALA A 204 7.94 -2.09 -21.50
C ALA A 204 7.42 -0.63 -21.47
N ALA A 205 7.14 -0.07 -20.30
CA ALA A 205 6.78 1.32 -20.11
C ALA A 205 7.96 2.31 -20.22
N GLY A 206 9.12 1.89 -20.72
CA GLY A 206 10.30 2.74 -20.89
C GLY A 206 11.03 3.12 -19.60
N LEU A 207 10.74 2.43 -18.49
CA LEU A 207 11.44 2.65 -17.22
C LEU A 207 12.66 1.71 -17.10
N ASN A 208 13.69 2.16 -16.37
CA ASN A 208 14.77 1.23 -15.99
C ASN A 208 14.24 0.24 -14.94
N GLY A 209 13.75 -0.93 -15.39
CA GLY A 209 13.12 -1.95 -14.55
C GLY A 209 14.00 -2.42 -13.38
N GLY A 210 15.34 -2.37 -13.51
CA GLY A 210 16.27 -2.70 -12.43
C GLY A 210 16.27 -1.67 -11.30
N ALA A 211 15.97 -0.42 -11.61
CA ALA A 211 15.95 0.69 -10.67
C ALA A 211 14.61 0.86 -9.92
N TRP A 212 13.56 0.11 -10.30
CA TRP A 212 12.23 0.21 -9.74
C TRP A 212 11.79 -1.10 -9.06
N THR A 213 10.98 -0.99 -8.04
CA THR A 213 10.36 -2.12 -7.34
C THR A 213 8.88 -1.82 -7.07
N PRO A 214 8.04 -2.83 -6.80
CA PRO A 214 6.62 -2.59 -6.47
C PRO A 214 6.38 -1.64 -5.29
N ARG A 215 7.38 -1.46 -4.41
CA ARG A 215 7.28 -0.50 -3.30
C ARG A 215 7.12 0.95 -3.77
N GLU A 216 7.75 1.31 -4.88
CA GLU A 216 7.67 2.65 -5.45
C GLU A 216 6.27 2.99 -6.00
N LEU A 217 5.42 2.00 -6.29
CA LEU A 217 4.03 2.25 -6.68
C LEU A 217 3.25 3.01 -5.59
N ARG A 218 3.43 2.59 -4.34
CA ARG A 218 2.81 3.30 -3.21
C ARG A 218 3.43 4.68 -2.98
N HIS A 219 4.73 4.87 -3.19
CA HIS A 219 5.33 6.21 -3.13
C HIS A 219 4.77 7.10 -4.24
N SER A 220 4.59 6.56 -5.45
CA SER A 220 3.97 7.26 -6.56
C SER A 220 2.51 7.64 -6.26
N PHE A 221 1.71 6.75 -5.67
CA PHE A 221 0.35 7.06 -5.20
C PHE A 221 0.35 8.26 -4.25
N VAL A 222 1.25 8.27 -3.25
CA VAL A 222 1.34 9.39 -2.29
C VAL A 222 1.73 10.69 -2.99
N SER A 223 2.74 10.66 -3.88
CA SER A 223 3.18 11.85 -4.62
C SER A 223 2.09 12.38 -5.53
N LEU A 224 1.45 11.52 -6.33
CA LEU A 224 0.39 11.92 -7.25
C LEU A 224 -0.81 12.55 -6.52
N LEU A 225 -1.24 11.98 -5.39
CA LEU A 225 -2.31 12.58 -4.58
C LEU A 225 -1.87 13.92 -3.96
N SER A 226 -0.61 14.05 -3.54
CA SER A 226 -0.07 15.30 -3.03
C SER A 226 -0.03 16.37 -4.11
N ASP A 227 0.36 16.02 -5.35
CA ASP A 227 0.41 16.92 -6.50
C ASP A 227 -1.01 17.37 -6.90
N GLU A 228 -2.03 16.53 -6.68
CA GLU A 228 -3.46 16.86 -6.83
C GLU A 228 -4.06 17.66 -5.66
N GLY A 229 -3.24 18.03 -4.68
CA GLY A 229 -3.66 18.86 -3.55
C GLY A 229 -4.43 18.13 -2.45
N VAL A 230 -4.43 16.78 -2.44
CA VAL A 230 -5.07 16.01 -1.36
C VAL A 230 -4.30 16.22 -0.05
N PRO A 231 -4.98 16.61 1.06
CA PRO A 231 -4.31 16.85 2.33
C PRO A 231 -3.50 15.65 2.83
N ILE A 232 -2.34 15.91 3.40
CA ILE A 232 -1.41 14.85 3.84
C ILE A 232 -2.01 13.92 4.91
N GLU A 233 -2.93 14.42 5.72
CA GLU A 233 -3.65 13.64 6.73
C GLU A 233 -4.60 12.63 6.08
N GLN A 234 -5.24 13.00 4.97
CA GLN A 234 -6.09 12.10 4.18
C GLN A 234 -5.22 11.05 3.49
N ILE A 235 -4.12 11.46 2.85
CA ILE A 235 -3.15 10.53 2.25
C ILE A 235 -2.63 9.55 3.32
N ALA A 236 -2.27 10.03 4.52
CA ALA A 236 -1.80 9.18 5.61
C ALA A 236 -2.83 8.12 6.04
N ARG A 237 -4.12 8.49 6.07
CA ARG A 237 -5.23 7.54 6.33
C ARG A 237 -5.35 6.49 5.23
N LEU A 238 -5.34 6.91 3.95
CA LEU A 238 -5.42 6.01 2.80
C LEU A 238 -4.30 4.98 2.80
N VAL A 239 -3.07 5.42 3.07
CA VAL A 239 -1.93 4.52 3.11
C VAL A 239 -1.76 3.79 4.46
N GLY A 240 -2.55 4.09 5.49
CA GLY A 240 -2.48 3.44 6.81
C GLY A 240 -1.15 3.70 7.52
N HIS A 241 -0.70 4.95 7.55
CA HIS A 241 0.42 5.37 8.38
C HIS A 241 -0.05 5.61 9.82
N ALA A 242 0.57 4.94 10.78
CA ALA A 242 0.18 4.96 12.20
C ALA A 242 0.46 6.28 12.95
N GLY A 243 0.78 7.37 12.24
CA GLY A 243 1.16 8.67 12.83
C GLY A 243 0.03 9.69 13.03
N GLY A 244 -1.24 9.31 12.85
CA GLY A 244 -2.38 10.23 12.99
C GLY A 244 -2.94 10.31 14.41
N SER A 245 -3.30 11.52 14.85
CA SER A 245 -3.70 11.96 16.19
C SER A 245 -4.62 11.01 16.98
N LYS A 246 -4.34 10.86 18.28
CA LYS A 246 -5.12 10.08 19.27
C LYS A 246 -6.63 10.41 19.33
N VAL A 247 -7.04 11.57 18.86
CA VAL A 247 -8.43 12.05 18.90
C VAL A 247 -9.32 11.32 17.89
N THR A 248 -8.78 10.94 16.71
CA THR A 248 -9.53 10.23 15.66
C THR A 248 -9.85 8.79 16.07
N GLU A 249 -9.04 8.19 16.93
CA GLU A 249 -9.16 6.78 17.37
C GLU A 249 -10.43 6.53 18.20
N THR A 250 -10.86 7.48 19.00
CA THR A 250 -12.01 7.33 19.91
C THR A 250 -13.36 7.43 19.16
N VAL A 251 -13.42 8.24 18.11
CA VAL A 251 -14.64 8.44 17.31
C VAL A 251 -14.84 7.27 16.32
N TYR A 252 -13.78 6.74 15.74
CA TYR A 252 -13.84 5.64 14.77
C TYR A 252 -14.08 4.24 15.36
N ARG A 253 -13.94 4.05 16.66
CA ARG A 253 -14.21 2.76 17.32
C ARG A 253 -15.67 2.33 17.31
N LYS A 254 -16.61 3.25 17.08
CA LYS A 254 -18.05 2.98 17.10
C LYS A 254 -18.71 2.86 15.73
N GLN A 255 -18.03 3.19 14.65
CA GLN A 255 -18.58 3.06 13.30
C GLN A 255 -17.95 1.86 12.60
N LEU A 256 -18.78 1.06 11.93
CA LEU A 256 -18.37 0.18 10.85
C LEU A 256 -17.49 1.04 9.95
N ARG A 257 -16.22 0.67 9.78
CA ARG A 257 -15.17 1.52 9.20
C ARG A 257 -15.64 2.05 7.83
N PRO A 258 -15.90 3.35 7.67
CA PRO A 258 -16.40 3.88 6.42
C PRO A 258 -15.38 3.67 5.30
N VAL A 259 -15.86 3.49 4.08
CA VAL A 259 -15.01 3.48 2.89
C VAL A 259 -14.33 4.84 2.77
N ILE A 260 -13.02 4.86 2.48
CA ILE A 260 -12.26 6.09 2.27
C ILE A 260 -12.31 6.42 0.77
N GLU A 261 -13.17 7.35 0.38
CA GLU A 261 -13.51 7.65 -1.02
C GLU A 261 -12.59 8.69 -1.66
N GLU A 262 -12.06 9.65 -0.89
CA GLU A 262 -11.36 10.82 -1.43
C GLU A 262 -10.17 10.44 -2.34
N GLY A 263 -9.42 9.40 -1.97
CA GLY A 263 -8.30 8.92 -2.79
C GLY A 263 -8.75 8.24 -4.08
N ALA A 264 -9.85 7.50 -4.06
CA ALA A 264 -10.39 6.85 -5.25
C ALA A 264 -10.91 7.90 -6.25
N THR A 265 -11.60 8.92 -5.77
CA THR A 265 -12.10 10.04 -6.57
C THR A 265 -10.94 10.81 -7.23
N ALA A 266 -9.88 11.13 -6.48
CA ALA A 266 -8.70 11.81 -7.01
C ALA A 266 -7.99 10.94 -8.07
N MET A 267 -7.75 9.67 -7.79
CA MET A 267 -7.10 8.75 -8.74
C MET A 267 -7.98 8.45 -9.96
N GLY A 268 -9.30 8.48 -9.84
CA GLY A 268 -10.22 8.37 -10.96
C GLY A 268 -10.14 9.59 -11.91
N ARG A 269 -9.89 10.80 -11.37
CA ARG A 269 -9.65 12.01 -12.17
C ARG A 269 -8.29 11.99 -12.85
N VAL A 270 -7.25 11.58 -12.13
CA VAL A 270 -5.88 11.49 -12.64
C VAL A 270 -5.76 10.43 -13.76
N PHE A 271 -6.48 9.31 -13.63
CA PHE A 271 -6.46 8.20 -14.57
C PHE A 271 -7.88 7.88 -15.10
N PRO A 272 -8.49 8.73 -15.89
CA PRO A 272 -9.83 8.49 -16.41
C PRO A 272 -9.85 7.28 -17.35
N VAL A 273 -10.96 6.55 -17.35
CA VAL A 273 -11.18 5.45 -18.31
C VAL A 273 -11.37 6.05 -19.70
N ARG A 274 -10.50 5.71 -20.65
CA ARG A 274 -10.63 6.15 -22.04
C ARG A 274 -11.95 5.62 -22.64
N GLY A 275 -12.88 6.51 -22.96
CA GLY A 275 -14.12 6.19 -23.68
C GLY A 275 -15.43 6.24 -22.89
N ARG A 276 -15.41 6.61 -21.60
CA ARG A 276 -16.64 6.96 -20.86
C ARG A 276 -16.54 8.39 -20.34
N SER A 277 -17.27 9.31 -20.98
CA SER A 277 -17.55 10.62 -20.39
C SER A 277 -18.34 10.39 -19.09
N TYR A 278 -17.76 10.74 -17.96
CA TYR A 278 -18.49 10.84 -16.70
C TYR A 278 -19.50 11.98 -16.88
N SER A 279 -20.77 11.65 -17.06
CA SER A 279 -21.84 12.65 -17.02
C SER A 279 -21.91 13.17 -15.59
N ASP A 280 -21.49 14.39 -15.40
CA ASP A 280 -21.70 15.21 -14.21
C ASP A 280 -23.20 15.35 -13.95
N SER A 281 -23.77 14.45 -13.19
CA SER A 281 -25.11 14.58 -12.63
C SER A 281 -25.03 14.48 -11.12
N HIS A 282 -24.63 15.56 -10.47
CA HIS A 282 -25.05 16.02 -9.15
C HIS A 282 -24.17 17.18 -8.66
N SER A 283 -24.42 18.37 -9.26
CA SER A 283 -24.14 19.62 -8.54
C SER A 283 -25.48 20.30 -8.27
N PRO A 284 -25.90 20.43 -7.02
CA PRO A 284 -27.01 21.32 -6.73
C PRO A 284 -26.53 22.76 -6.97
N ARG A 285 -27.18 23.46 -7.88
CA ARG A 285 -27.00 24.92 -8.04
C ARG A 285 -27.40 25.61 -6.75
N PRO A 286 -26.64 26.58 -6.24
CA PRO A 286 -27.15 27.46 -5.20
C PRO A 286 -28.25 28.34 -5.78
N GLU A 287 -29.44 28.19 -5.24
CA GLU A 287 -30.58 29.09 -5.48
C GLU A 287 -30.21 30.47 -4.93
N THR A 288 -30.05 31.42 -5.82
CA THR A 288 -29.97 32.85 -5.47
C THR A 288 -31.34 33.34 -5.03
N ALA A 289 -31.54 33.42 -3.72
CA ALA A 289 -32.69 34.08 -3.11
C ALA A 289 -32.66 35.58 -3.47
N LYS A 290 -33.62 36.03 -4.31
CA LYS A 290 -33.94 37.43 -4.54
C LYS A 290 -34.49 38.02 -3.23
N ARG A 291 -33.79 39.00 -2.67
CA ARG A 291 -34.37 39.91 -1.66
C ARG A 291 -35.35 40.87 -2.31
N PRO A 292 -36.56 41.06 -1.83
CA PRO A 292 -37.42 42.20 -2.21
C PRO A 292 -36.91 43.47 -1.51
N GLY A 293 -36.84 44.54 -2.28
CA GLY A 293 -36.49 45.87 -1.79
C GLY A 293 -37.60 46.52 -0.94
N PRO A 294 -37.27 47.53 -0.14
CA PRO A 294 -38.22 48.19 0.75
C PRO A 294 -39.08 49.21 -0.06
N GLU A 295 -40.40 49.09 0.02
CA GLU A 295 -41.30 50.17 -0.31
C GLU A 295 -41.37 51.21 0.78
N LEU A 296 -41.16 52.44 0.39
CA LEU A 296 -41.42 53.67 1.15
C LEU A 296 -42.93 53.89 1.35
N ARG A 297 -43.34 53.93 2.61
CA ARG A 297 -44.17 55.04 3.15
C ARG A 297 -44.17 54.99 4.68
#